data_93134ef540b9807dea7567b2b90d9acd
#
_entry.id   93134ef540b9807dea7567b2b90d9acd
#
_cell.length_a   1.000
_cell.length_b   1.000
_cell.length_c   1.000
_cell.angle_alpha   90.00
_cell.angle_beta   90.00
_cell.angle_gamma   90.00
#
_symmetry.space_group_name_H-M   'P 1'
#
loop_
_entity.id
_entity.type
_entity.pdbx_description
1 polymer ?
#
loop_
_entity_poly.entity_id
_entity_poly.type
_entity_poly.pdbx_seq_one_letter_code
_entity_poly.pdbx_strand_id
1 'polypeptide(L)'
;VGNGIMVLCNVRLKHHSKEFSRQFTSVISGIDEVVECFNTSGDYDYQLKIYARSMQDYQDFVLGTLGDLDCIGSLHSIFVIGEVKNTLSVPVKE
;
A
#
# COMPACT_ATOMS: atom_id res chain seq x y z
N VAL A 1 -4.50 -18.32 2.51
CA VAL A 1 -4.04 -18.14 1.15
C VAL A 1 -5.19 -18.53 0.24
N GLY A 2 -5.42 -17.87 -0.77
CA GLY A 2 -6.28 -18.30 -1.85
C GLY A 2 -7.59 -17.58 -1.98
N ASN A 3 -8.20 -17.11 -0.93
CA ASN A 3 -9.50 -16.46 -1.02
C ASN A 3 -9.47 -14.97 -0.74
N GLY A 4 -8.29 -14.43 -0.52
CA GLY A 4 -8.15 -13.01 -0.27
C GLY A 4 -8.05 -12.20 -1.55
N ILE A 5 -8.06 -10.89 -1.38
CA ILE A 5 -7.85 -9.95 -2.47
C ILE A 5 -6.56 -9.20 -2.26
N MET A 6 -5.92 -8.86 -3.36
CA MET A 6 -4.73 -8.03 -3.35
C MET A 6 -5.11 -6.63 -3.83
N VAL A 7 -4.65 -5.63 -3.11
CA VAL A 7 -4.91 -4.24 -3.47
C VAL A 7 -3.60 -3.50 -3.51
N LEU A 8 -3.40 -2.73 -4.57
CA LEU A 8 -2.29 -1.78 -4.66
C LEU A 8 -2.86 -0.41 -4.28
N CYS A 9 -2.34 0.17 -3.21
CA CYS A 9 -2.84 1.42 -2.69
C CYS A 9 -1.78 2.51 -2.87
N ASN A 10 -2.08 3.48 -3.71
CA ASN A 10 -1.20 4.62 -3.92
C ASN A 10 -1.52 5.68 -2.89
N VAL A 11 -0.50 6.17 -2.22
CA VAL A 11 -0.63 7.10 -1.11
C VAL A 11 0.07 8.41 -1.44
N ARG A 12 -0.64 9.51 -1.26
CA ARG A 12 -0.06 10.84 -1.30
C ARG A 12 -0.10 11.43 0.11
N LEU A 13 1.04 11.90 0.58
CA LEU A 13 1.11 12.58 1.86
C LEU A 13 0.58 14.01 1.73
N LYS A 14 0.07 14.54 2.84
CA LYS A 14 -0.41 15.94 2.87
C LYS A 14 0.70 16.91 2.55
N HIS A 15 1.91 16.63 3.06
CA HIS A 15 3.10 17.47 2.84
C HIS A 15 4.30 16.60 2.56
N HIS A 16 5.17 17.09 1.69
CA HIS A 16 6.46 16.46 1.39
C HIS A 16 7.46 16.84 2.48
N SER A 17 7.39 16.20 3.63
CA SER A 17 8.30 16.46 4.73
C SER A 17 8.87 15.15 5.27
N LYS A 18 10.08 15.24 5.84
CA LYS A 18 10.70 14.09 6.47
C LYS A 18 9.88 13.59 7.66
N GLU A 19 9.23 14.51 8.35
CA GLU A 19 8.41 14.16 9.51
C GLU A 19 7.20 13.33 9.09
N PHE A 20 6.47 13.75 8.07
CA PHE A 20 5.31 13.03 7.57
C PHE A 20 5.71 11.67 7.00
N SER A 21 6.81 11.63 6.24
CA SER A 21 7.32 10.36 5.72
C SER A 21 7.70 9.40 6.84
N ARG A 22 8.37 9.90 7.87
CA ARG A 22 8.78 9.08 9.01
C ARG A 22 7.56 8.57 9.78
N GLN A 23 6.58 9.43 10.01
CA GLN A 23 5.34 9.05 10.67
C GLN A 23 4.63 7.94 9.89
N PHE A 24 4.50 8.13 8.59
CA PHE A 24 3.84 7.16 7.72
C PHE A 24 4.55 5.81 7.73
N THR A 25 5.86 5.81 7.46
CA THR A 25 6.61 4.55 7.37
C THR A 25 6.68 3.82 8.70
N SER A 26 6.73 4.57 9.80
CA SER A 26 6.74 3.97 11.14
C SER A 26 5.45 3.19 11.39
N VAL A 27 4.30 3.77 11.05
CA VAL A 27 3.01 3.11 11.25
C VAL A 27 2.86 1.93 10.30
N ILE A 28 3.16 2.15 9.02
CA ILE A 28 2.98 1.12 7.98
C ILE A 28 3.81 -0.13 8.28
N SER A 29 5.01 0.05 8.81
CA SER A 29 5.90 -1.08 9.12
C SER A 29 5.32 -2.04 10.15
N GLY A 30 4.38 -1.58 10.96
CA GLY A 30 3.75 -2.42 11.98
C GLY A 30 2.41 -3.01 11.57
N ILE A 31 1.98 -2.83 10.33
CA ILE A 31 0.66 -3.28 9.87
C ILE A 31 0.82 -4.57 9.06
N ASP A 32 0.25 -5.65 9.57
CA ASP A 32 0.42 -6.99 8.97
C ASP A 32 -0.24 -7.11 7.59
N GLU A 33 -1.33 -6.42 7.36
CA GLU A 33 -2.03 -6.46 6.07
C GLU A 33 -1.20 -5.86 4.94
N VAL A 34 -0.27 -4.97 5.28
CA VAL A 34 0.62 -4.38 4.28
C VAL A 34 1.83 -5.28 4.12
N VAL A 35 1.92 -5.92 2.97
CA VAL A 35 2.99 -6.89 2.71
C VAL A 35 4.18 -6.28 1.97
N GLU A 36 3.96 -5.18 1.26
CA GLU A 36 5.02 -4.41 0.60
C GLU A 36 4.70 -2.92 0.65
N CYS A 37 5.74 -2.13 0.74
CA CYS A 37 5.61 -0.67 0.70
C CYS A 37 6.80 -0.10 -0.05
N PHE A 38 6.51 0.66 -1.10
CA PHE A 38 7.54 1.28 -1.93
C PHE A 38 7.40 2.80 -1.86
N ASN A 39 8.53 3.48 -1.80
CA ASN A 39 8.56 4.92 -2.02
C ASN A 39 8.59 5.13 -3.52
N THR A 40 7.70 5.98 -4.02
CA THR A 40 7.55 6.17 -5.47
C THR A 40 7.76 7.64 -5.83
N SER A 41 8.07 7.85 -7.10
CA SER A 41 8.12 9.19 -7.67
C SER A 41 6.84 9.46 -8.46
N GLY A 42 6.61 10.71 -8.83
CA GLY A 42 5.45 11.10 -9.61
C GLY A 42 4.33 11.61 -8.73
N ASP A 43 3.11 11.24 -9.06
CA ASP A 43 1.92 11.80 -8.42
C ASP A 43 1.70 11.29 -7.00
N TYR A 44 2.29 10.15 -6.66
CA TYR A 44 2.11 9.53 -5.33
C TYR A 44 3.47 9.35 -4.67
N ASP A 45 3.44 9.31 -3.35
CA ASP A 45 4.66 9.20 -2.54
C ASP A 45 4.99 7.75 -2.20
N TYR A 46 3.97 6.92 -2.02
CA TYR A 46 4.16 5.51 -1.65
C TYR A 46 3.14 4.65 -2.37
N GLN A 47 3.53 3.39 -2.61
CA GLN A 47 2.60 2.38 -3.06
C GLN A 47 2.65 1.21 -2.09
N LEU A 48 1.50 0.84 -1.56
CA LEU A 48 1.34 -0.28 -0.65
C LEU A 48 0.76 -1.47 -1.40
N LYS A 49 1.26 -2.65 -1.07
CA LYS A 49 0.63 -3.90 -1.48
C LYS A 49 -0.06 -4.48 -0.26
N ILE A 50 -1.36 -4.62 -0.34
CA ILE A 50 -2.20 -4.99 0.80
C ILE A 50 -2.93 -6.27 0.47
N TYR A 51 -2.94 -7.22 1.41
CA TYR A 51 -3.79 -8.39 1.32
C TYR A 51 -4.93 -8.26 2.32
N ALA A 52 -6.16 -8.47 1.84
CA ALA A 52 -7.35 -8.44 2.66
C ALA A 52 -8.18 -9.68 2.36
N ARG A 53 -8.96 -10.14 3.35
CA ARG A 53 -9.78 -11.33 3.17
C ARG A 53 -10.99 -11.08 2.29
N SER A 54 -11.48 -9.83 2.25
CA SER A 54 -12.66 -9.45 1.50
C SER A 54 -12.63 -7.96 1.20
N MET A 55 -13.53 -7.52 0.32
CA MET A 55 -13.72 -6.09 0.05
C MET A 55 -14.12 -5.34 1.32
N GLN A 56 -14.97 -5.95 2.15
CA GLN A 56 -15.40 -5.32 3.39
C GLN A 56 -14.23 -5.13 4.35
N ASP A 57 -13.39 -6.16 4.48
CA ASP A 57 -12.20 -6.07 5.33
C ASP A 57 -11.27 -4.97 4.84
N TYR A 58 -11.11 -4.84 3.52
CA TYR A 58 -10.28 -3.78 2.98
C TYR A 58 -10.86 -2.39 3.29
N GLN A 59 -12.16 -2.22 3.13
CA GLN A 59 -12.81 -0.95 3.45
C GLN A 59 -12.65 -0.59 4.92
N ASP A 60 -12.84 -1.57 5.80
CA ASP A 60 -12.65 -1.38 7.24
C ASP A 60 -11.21 -0.99 7.55
N PHE A 61 -10.26 -1.62 6.88
CA PHE A 61 -8.84 -1.33 7.05
C PHE A 61 -8.53 0.11 6.61
N VAL A 62 -9.03 0.52 5.45
CA VAL A 62 -8.78 1.87 4.94
C VAL A 62 -9.40 2.92 5.85
N LEU A 63 -10.65 2.71 6.26
CA LEU A 63 -11.36 3.71 7.09
C LEU A 63 -10.81 3.75 8.50
N GLY A 64 -10.48 2.58 9.07
CA GLY A 64 -10.05 2.52 10.47
C GLY A 64 -8.57 2.77 10.66
N THR A 65 -7.73 2.11 9.87
CA THR A 65 -6.28 2.14 10.08
C THR A 65 -5.63 3.27 9.29
N LEU A 66 -5.82 3.29 7.98
CA LEU A 66 -5.19 4.32 7.15
C LEU A 66 -5.88 5.67 7.31
N GLY A 67 -7.19 5.67 7.48
CA GLY A 67 -7.94 6.91 7.64
C GLY A 67 -7.62 7.70 8.90
N ASP A 68 -7.07 7.03 9.92
CA ASP A 68 -6.68 7.69 11.16
C ASP A 68 -5.30 8.37 11.08
N LEU A 69 -4.58 8.19 9.98
CA LEU A 69 -3.26 8.79 9.82
C LEU A 69 -3.38 10.21 9.29
N ASP A 70 -2.99 11.17 10.11
CA ASP A 70 -3.09 12.59 9.75
C ASP A 70 -2.16 12.98 8.60
N CYS A 71 -1.11 12.20 8.37
CA CYS A 71 -0.13 12.51 7.32
C CYS A 71 -0.62 12.18 5.92
N ILE A 72 -1.71 11.43 5.77
CA ILE A 72 -2.19 11.01 4.45
C ILE A 72 -3.10 12.09 3.86
N GLY A 73 -2.76 12.53 2.65
CA GLY A 73 -3.58 13.49 1.90
C GLY A 73 -4.61 12.82 1.01
N SER A 74 -4.22 11.75 0.31
CA SER A 74 -5.15 11.03 -0.55
C SER A 74 -4.69 9.59 -0.74
N LEU A 75 -5.66 8.73 -1.04
CA LEU A 75 -5.43 7.32 -1.33
C LEU A 75 -6.10 6.97 -2.65
N HIS A 76 -5.44 6.11 -3.41
CA HIS A 76 -6.00 5.58 -4.64
C HIS A 76 -5.84 4.05 -4.63
N SER A 77 -6.96 3.34 -4.50
CA SER A 77 -6.94 1.88 -4.41
C SER A 77 -7.13 1.25 -5.77
N ILE A 78 -6.25 0.30 -6.09
CA ILE A 78 -6.30 -0.46 -7.34
C ILE A 78 -6.44 -1.92 -6.95
N PHE A 79 -7.58 -2.52 -7.31
CA PHE A 79 -7.84 -3.93 -7.00
C PHE A 79 -7.24 -4.80 -8.10
N VAL A 80 -6.41 -5.77 -7.70
CA VAL A 80 -5.81 -6.70 -8.65
C VAL A 80 -6.84 -7.75 -9.00
N ILE A 81 -7.21 -7.81 -10.27
CA ILE A 81 -8.22 -8.77 -10.72
C ILE A 81 -7.62 -10.03 -11.30
N GLY A 82 -6.33 -10.05 -11.55
CA GLY A 82 -5.65 -11.23 -12.07
C GLY A 82 -4.15 -11.01 -12.09
N GLU A 83 -3.42 -12.10 -12.02
CA GLU A 83 -1.97 -12.07 -12.12
C GLU A 83 -1.57 -12.78 -13.41
N VAL A 84 -0.99 -12.02 -14.34
CA VAL A 84 -0.62 -12.56 -15.65
C VAL A 84 0.71 -13.30 -15.58
N LYS A 85 1.62 -12.78 -14.75
CA LYS A 85 2.95 -13.38 -14.61
C LYS A 85 3.53 -12.98 -13.26
N ASN A 86 4.14 -13.93 -12.59
CA ASN A 86 4.87 -13.67 -11.35
C ASN A 86 6.14 -14.51 -11.36
N THR A 87 7.28 -13.84 -11.47
CA THR A 87 8.59 -14.48 -11.42
C THR A 87 9.29 -14.01 -10.15
N LEU A 88 9.59 -14.97 -9.27
CA LEU A 88 10.19 -14.65 -7.97
C LEU A 88 11.59 -14.08 -8.08
N SER A 89 12.31 -14.42 -9.14
CA SER A 89 13.63 -13.86 -9.38
C SER A 89 13.67 -13.28 -10.77
N VAL A 90 14.32 -12.12 -10.89
CA VAL A 90 14.46 -11.43 -12.17
C VAL A 90 15.81 -11.82 -12.75
N PRO A 91 15.86 -12.44 -13.96
CA PRO A 91 17.12 -12.74 -14.60
C PRO A 91 17.89 -11.46 -14.88
N VAL A 92 19.18 -11.46 -14.54
CA VAL A 92 20.04 -10.35 -14.87
C VAL A 92 20.65 -10.65 -16.22
N LYS A 93 20.41 -9.77 -17.17
CA LYS A 93 21.03 -9.85 -18.49
C LYS A 93 22.22 -8.91 -18.54
N GLU A 94 23.34 -9.45 -18.86
CA GLU A 94 24.59 -8.70 -18.99
C GLU A 94 24.91 -8.42 -20.43
#